data_68143b2a5220b487a1e4f01fe3192acc
#
_entry.id   68143b2a5220b487a1e4f01fe3192acc
#
_cell.length_a   1.000
_cell.length_b   1.000
_cell.length_c   1.000
_cell.angle_alpha   90.00
_cell.angle_beta   90.00
_cell.angle_gamma   90.00
#
_symmetry.space_group_name_H-M   'P 1'
#
loop_
_entity.id
_entity.type
_entity.pdbx_description
1 polymer ?
#
loop_
_entity_poly.entity_id
_entity_poly.type
_entity_poly.pdbx_seq_one_letter_code
_entity_poly.pdbx_strand_id
1 'polypeptide(L)'
;MDFPLTIHVKQTTLDLMLTEIIESLAHHGIRKILLINGHGGNDFTPLVRQIQSDLDIFMFWCHVYEVGQDKHREIFDSVDDHAGELETSMAMALFPELVQLDQANSGAFRPFQFEALEKGWIKTSRKFSSLNDHCGNADPSLATAEKGKKYLDFICQRISDFLIELAGANINDHFPHAPQIKH
;
A
#
# COMPACT_ATOMS: atom_id res chain seq x y z
N MET A 1 12.89 -10.12 10.79
CA MET A 1 13.24 -11.35 10.01
C MET A 1 12.84 -12.57 10.82
N ASP A 2 11.55 -12.66 11.14
CA ASP A 2 11.05 -13.65 12.11
C ASP A 2 10.72 -15.01 11.47
N PHE A 3 10.49 -15.04 10.17
CA PHE A 3 10.17 -16.26 9.43
C PHE A 3 11.27 -16.62 8.41
N PRO A 4 11.40 -17.90 8.06
CA PRO A 4 12.39 -18.35 7.08
C PRO A 4 12.27 -17.60 5.75
N LEU A 5 13.42 -17.36 5.13
CA LEU A 5 13.55 -16.68 3.83
C LEU A 5 13.09 -15.21 3.80
N THR A 6 12.79 -14.59 4.94
CA THR A 6 12.52 -13.14 4.99
C THR A 6 13.79 -12.36 4.64
N ILE A 7 13.77 -11.68 3.48
CA ILE A 7 14.87 -10.80 3.04
C ILE A 7 14.51 -9.37 3.47
N HIS A 8 15.43 -8.73 4.19
CA HIS A 8 15.23 -7.39 4.72
C HIS A 8 16.19 -6.38 4.09
N VAL A 9 15.62 -5.27 3.66
CA VAL A 9 16.36 -4.07 3.26
C VAL A 9 16.09 -2.98 4.30
N LYS A 10 17.15 -2.30 4.77
CA LYS A 10 16.98 -1.19 5.71
C LYS A 10 16.22 -0.05 5.05
N GLN A 11 15.38 0.67 5.81
CA GLN A 11 14.65 1.83 5.32
C GLN A 11 15.60 2.84 4.66
N THR A 12 16.72 3.14 5.27
CA THR A 12 17.72 4.08 4.72
C THR A 12 18.29 3.63 3.36
N THR A 13 18.41 2.32 3.11
CA THR A 13 18.84 1.79 1.81
C THR A 13 17.76 1.96 0.76
N LEU A 14 16.51 1.68 1.14
CA LEU A 14 15.35 1.88 0.27
C LEU A 14 15.18 3.37 -0.10
N ASP A 15 15.25 4.24 0.89
CA ASP A 15 15.16 5.69 0.70
C ASP A 15 16.25 6.22 -0.23
N LEU A 16 17.50 5.76 -0.04
CA LEU A 16 18.62 6.14 -0.92
C LEU A 16 18.38 5.68 -2.36
N MET A 17 17.98 4.43 -2.56
CA MET A 17 17.71 3.89 -3.89
C MET A 17 16.58 4.64 -4.59
N LEU A 18 15.49 4.94 -3.89
CA LEU A 18 14.38 5.71 -4.44
C LEU A 18 14.79 7.16 -4.75
N THR A 19 15.59 7.79 -3.88
CA THR A 19 16.11 9.14 -4.12
C THR A 19 16.92 9.20 -5.41
N GLU A 20 17.88 8.30 -5.61
CA GLU A 20 18.71 8.25 -6.81
C GLU A 20 17.89 8.01 -8.10
N ILE A 21 16.86 7.17 -8.04
CA ILE A 21 15.94 6.96 -9.16
C ILE A 21 15.17 8.25 -9.46
N ILE A 22 14.65 8.92 -8.43
CA ILE A 22 13.82 10.13 -8.58
C ILE A 22 14.68 11.30 -9.07
N GLU A 23 15.90 11.47 -8.58
CA GLU A 23 16.87 12.46 -9.08
C GLU A 23 17.15 12.25 -10.58
N SER A 24 17.32 11.00 -10.99
CA SER A 24 17.53 10.64 -12.40
C SER A 24 16.32 11.02 -13.26
N LEU A 25 15.09 10.76 -12.77
CA LEU A 25 13.85 11.15 -13.45
C LEU A 25 13.72 12.68 -13.54
N ALA A 26 14.01 13.38 -12.44
CA ALA A 26 14.00 14.86 -12.40
C ALA A 26 15.02 15.47 -13.37
N HIS A 27 16.23 14.89 -13.46
CA HIS A 27 17.26 15.30 -14.43
C HIS A 27 16.76 15.22 -15.87
N HIS A 28 15.90 14.25 -16.19
CA HIS A 28 15.27 14.11 -17.50
C HIS A 28 14.00 14.96 -17.69
N GLY A 29 13.71 15.87 -16.76
CA GLY A 29 12.60 16.81 -16.85
C GLY A 29 11.25 16.25 -16.40
N ILE A 30 11.20 15.08 -15.77
CA ILE A 30 9.98 14.53 -15.18
C ILE A 30 9.69 15.27 -13.87
N ARG A 31 8.56 15.98 -13.83
CA ARG A 31 8.20 16.88 -12.73
C ARG A 31 7.07 16.35 -11.84
N LYS A 32 6.36 15.35 -12.29
CA LYS A 32 5.22 14.73 -11.55
C LYS A 32 5.46 13.24 -11.46
N ILE A 33 5.57 12.72 -10.24
CA ILE A 33 5.91 11.31 -9.95
C ILE A 33 4.90 10.74 -8.99
N LEU A 34 4.30 9.59 -9.31
CA LEU A 34 3.47 8.79 -8.41
C LEU A 34 4.24 7.54 -7.99
N LEU A 35 4.48 7.39 -6.69
CA LEU A 35 4.98 6.17 -6.08
C LEU A 35 3.79 5.29 -5.66
N ILE A 36 3.66 4.13 -6.28
CA ILE A 36 2.61 3.15 -5.96
C ILE A 36 3.20 2.13 -4.98
N ASN A 37 2.66 2.07 -3.77
CA ASN A 37 3.10 1.19 -2.72
C ASN A 37 2.15 0.00 -2.57
N GLY A 38 2.66 -1.20 -2.78
CA GLY A 38 1.92 -2.46 -2.62
C GLY A 38 2.04 -3.12 -1.24
N HIS A 39 2.73 -2.49 -0.27
CA HIS A 39 2.95 -3.09 1.05
C HIS A 39 2.54 -2.15 2.19
N GLY A 40 1.58 -2.58 3.03
CA GLY A 40 1.03 -1.76 4.10
C GLY A 40 2.00 -1.33 5.21
N GLY A 41 3.15 -2.03 5.34
CA GLY A 41 4.17 -1.71 6.34
C GLY A 41 5.10 -0.55 5.99
N ASN A 42 5.08 -0.04 4.76
CA ASN A 42 5.92 1.07 4.32
C ASN A 42 5.25 2.43 4.61
N ASP A 43 6.05 3.41 5.04
CA ASP A 43 5.64 4.82 5.12
C ASP A 43 6.63 5.68 4.32
N PHE A 44 6.17 6.22 3.20
CA PHE A 44 6.98 7.07 2.31
C PHE A 44 6.77 8.57 2.58
N THR A 45 5.95 8.95 3.55
CA THR A 45 5.72 10.37 3.88
C THR A 45 7.00 11.14 4.19
N PRO A 46 7.95 10.62 5.00
CA PRO A 46 9.21 11.31 5.25
C PRO A 46 10.06 11.49 3.99
N LEU A 47 10.16 10.43 3.16
CA LEU A 47 10.91 10.45 1.91
C LEU A 47 10.33 11.46 0.92
N VAL A 48 9.02 11.42 0.69
CA VAL A 48 8.33 12.35 -0.22
C VAL A 48 8.53 13.80 0.21
N ARG A 49 8.43 14.08 1.52
CA ARG A 49 8.66 15.42 2.06
C ARG A 49 10.10 15.90 1.82
N GLN A 50 11.08 15.04 2.05
CA GLN A 50 12.50 15.38 1.84
C GLN A 50 12.77 15.66 0.36
N ILE A 51 12.37 14.76 -0.53
CA ILE A 51 12.62 14.89 -1.97
C ILE A 51 11.96 16.15 -2.54
N GLN A 52 10.73 16.48 -2.15
CA GLN A 52 10.05 17.70 -2.60
C GLN A 52 10.68 18.98 -2.04
N SER A 53 11.43 18.89 -0.93
CA SER A 53 12.21 20.01 -0.41
C SER A 53 13.50 20.23 -1.22
N ASP A 54 14.09 19.17 -1.72
CA ASP A 54 15.42 19.19 -2.36
C ASP A 54 15.33 19.36 -3.88
N LEU A 55 14.24 18.91 -4.50
CA LEU A 55 14.05 18.91 -5.93
C LEU A 55 12.78 19.68 -6.35
N ASP A 56 12.84 20.35 -7.48
CA ASP A 56 11.70 21.05 -8.08
C ASP A 56 10.78 20.05 -8.83
N ILE A 57 10.15 19.16 -8.05
CA ILE A 57 9.20 18.14 -8.53
C ILE A 57 7.99 18.03 -7.60
N PHE A 58 6.96 17.36 -8.08
CA PHE A 58 5.78 17.00 -7.29
C PHE A 58 5.70 15.49 -7.16
N MET A 59 5.84 15.01 -5.94
CA MET A 59 5.70 13.61 -5.61
C MET A 59 4.36 13.32 -4.98
N PHE A 60 3.75 12.26 -5.44
CA PHE A 60 2.55 11.64 -4.87
C PHE A 60 2.88 10.21 -4.49
N TRP A 61 2.18 9.67 -3.51
CA TRP A 61 2.27 8.25 -3.21
C TRP A 61 0.93 7.72 -2.71
N CYS A 62 0.66 6.46 -2.93
CA CYS A 62 -0.54 5.80 -2.45
C CYS A 62 -0.26 4.37 -2.02
N HIS A 63 -1.00 3.90 -1.01
CA HIS A 63 -1.17 2.48 -0.77
C HIS A 63 -2.26 1.92 -1.69
N VAL A 64 -1.97 0.82 -2.39
CA VAL A 64 -2.97 0.18 -3.26
C VAL A 64 -4.23 -0.23 -2.50
N TYR A 65 -4.11 -0.56 -1.21
CA TYR A 65 -5.22 -0.93 -0.33
C TYR A 65 -6.12 0.25 0.01
N GLU A 66 -5.57 1.45 0.17
CA GLU A 66 -6.34 2.67 0.45
C GLU A 66 -7.12 3.12 -0.78
N VAL A 67 -6.61 2.88 -1.98
CA VAL A 67 -7.28 3.22 -3.25
C VAL A 67 -8.67 2.58 -3.35
N GLY A 68 -8.83 1.37 -2.83
CA GLY A 68 -10.10 0.62 -2.87
C GLY A 68 -10.83 0.51 -1.53
N GLN A 69 -10.40 1.21 -0.48
CA GLN A 69 -10.90 1.03 0.89
C GLN A 69 -12.42 1.28 1.02
N ASP A 70 -12.95 2.26 0.31
CA ASP A 70 -14.38 2.58 0.30
C ASP A 70 -15.24 1.49 -0.38
N LYS A 71 -14.64 0.62 -1.19
CA LYS A 71 -15.29 -0.51 -1.85
C LYS A 71 -15.03 -1.85 -1.16
N HIS A 72 -14.20 -1.89 -0.14
CA HIS A 72 -13.82 -3.13 0.51
C HIS A 72 -15.04 -3.95 0.92
N ARG A 73 -15.98 -3.37 1.66
CA ARG A 73 -17.18 -4.05 2.17
C ARG A 73 -18.21 -4.43 1.09
N GLU A 74 -18.08 -3.90 -0.12
CA GLU A 74 -18.95 -4.27 -1.25
C GLU A 74 -18.41 -5.50 -2.00
N ILE A 75 -17.13 -5.85 -1.75
CA ILE A 75 -16.41 -6.91 -2.46
C ILE A 75 -16.04 -8.06 -1.52
N PHE A 76 -15.59 -7.73 -0.30
CA PHE A 76 -15.08 -8.67 0.68
C PHE A 76 -15.97 -8.75 1.91
N ASP A 77 -16.08 -9.93 2.47
CA ASP A 77 -16.93 -10.24 3.62
C ASP A 77 -16.18 -10.11 4.95
N SER A 78 -14.85 -10.23 4.93
CA SER A 78 -14.00 -10.15 6.13
C SER A 78 -13.35 -8.78 6.32
N VAL A 79 -12.92 -8.51 7.56
CA VAL A 79 -11.96 -7.43 7.84
C VAL A 79 -10.57 -7.98 7.59
N ASP A 80 -9.84 -7.34 6.71
CA ASP A 80 -8.55 -7.83 6.21
C ASP A 80 -7.38 -7.05 6.83
N ASP A 81 -6.24 -7.75 7.04
CA ASP A 81 -4.99 -7.11 7.45
C ASP A 81 -3.84 -7.68 6.59
N HIS A 82 -3.40 -8.93 6.83
CA HIS A 82 -2.27 -9.51 6.12
C HIS A 82 -2.54 -10.96 5.74
N ALA A 83 -2.36 -11.28 4.46
CA ALA A 83 -2.63 -12.58 3.85
C ALA A 83 -4.08 -13.08 4.08
N GLY A 84 -5.04 -12.18 4.16
CA GLY A 84 -6.45 -12.47 4.33
C GLY A 84 -7.21 -12.59 3.01
N GLU A 85 -8.52 -12.33 3.07
CA GLU A 85 -9.42 -12.51 1.93
C GLU A 85 -9.04 -11.64 0.72
N LEU A 86 -8.71 -10.35 0.94
CA LEU A 86 -8.39 -9.41 -0.13
C LEU A 86 -7.09 -9.80 -0.85
N GLU A 87 -5.98 -9.92 -0.11
CA GLU A 87 -4.67 -10.22 -0.70
C GLU A 87 -4.68 -11.59 -1.38
N THR A 88 -5.29 -12.59 -0.73
CA THR A 88 -5.42 -13.93 -1.31
C THR A 88 -6.29 -13.93 -2.55
N SER A 89 -7.40 -13.17 -2.57
CA SER A 89 -8.24 -13.03 -3.77
C SER A 89 -7.48 -12.41 -4.94
N MET A 90 -6.68 -11.36 -4.68
CA MET A 90 -5.84 -10.76 -5.73
C MET A 90 -4.79 -11.77 -6.24
N ALA A 91 -4.15 -12.51 -5.34
CA ALA A 91 -3.20 -13.56 -5.71
C ALA A 91 -3.87 -14.65 -6.56
N MET A 92 -5.07 -15.11 -6.18
CA MET A 92 -5.84 -16.09 -6.97
C MET A 92 -6.24 -15.56 -8.36
N ALA A 93 -6.47 -14.26 -8.49
CA ALA A 93 -6.80 -13.66 -9.78
C ALA A 93 -5.59 -13.53 -10.71
N LEU A 94 -4.39 -13.33 -10.16
CA LEU A 94 -3.16 -13.07 -10.93
C LEU A 94 -2.28 -14.33 -11.10
N PHE A 95 -2.20 -15.14 -10.06
CA PHE A 95 -1.27 -16.28 -9.97
C PHE A 95 -1.93 -17.47 -9.27
N PRO A 96 -3.08 -17.99 -9.80
CA PRO A 96 -3.85 -19.03 -9.13
C PRO A 96 -3.04 -20.30 -8.83
N GLU A 97 -2.06 -20.61 -9.67
CA GLU A 97 -1.17 -21.78 -9.52
C GLU A 97 -0.20 -21.68 -8.33
N LEU A 98 -0.01 -20.47 -7.78
CA LEU A 98 0.85 -20.23 -6.61
C LEU A 98 0.07 -20.22 -5.28
N VAL A 99 -1.26 -20.22 -5.33
CA VAL A 99 -2.11 -20.15 -4.13
C VAL A 99 -2.53 -21.56 -3.71
N GLN A 100 -2.20 -21.92 -2.48
CA GLN A 100 -2.54 -23.21 -1.86
C GLN A 100 -3.53 -22.96 -0.71
N LEU A 101 -4.76 -22.59 -1.05
CA LEU A 101 -5.79 -22.20 -0.08
C LEU A 101 -6.17 -23.36 0.87
N ASP A 102 -6.05 -24.60 0.43
CA ASP A 102 -6.27 -25.81 1.23
C ASP A 102 -5.23 -25.99 2.35
N GLN A 103 -4.08 -25.32 2.25
CA GLN A 103 -3.04 -25.31 3.28
C GLN A 103 -3.08 -24.06 4.17
N ALA A 104 -4.00 -23.15 3.90
CA ALA A 104 -4.15 -21.93 4.69
C ALA A 104 -4.71 -22.24 6.09
N ASN A 105 -4.37 -21.39 7.04
CA ASN A 105 -4.95 -21.40 8.38
C ASN A 105 -5.93 -20.22 8.55
N SER A 106 -6.59 -20.14 9.69
CA SER A 106 -7.58 -19.09 9.98
C SER A 106 -7.02 -17.70 10.20
N GLY A 107 -5.70 -17.51 10.07
CA GLY A 107 -5.07 -16.22 10.36
C GLY A 107 -5.16 -15.76 11.81
N ALA A 108 -5.47 -16.67 12.75
CA ALA A 108 -5.62 -16.33 14.15
C ALA A 108 -4.33 -15.72 14.73
N PHE A 109 -4.48 -14.66 15.51
CA PHE A 109 -3.36 -13.90 16.05
C PHE A 109 -3.60 -13.49 17.52
N ARG A 110 -2.51 -13.11 18.21
CA ARG A 110 -2.55 -12.58 19.58
C ARG A 110 -2.85 -11.08 19.51
N PRO A 111 -3.96 -10.60 20.13
CA PRO A 111 -4.29 -9.18 20.15
C PRO A 111 -3.26 -8.39 20.95
N PHE A 112 -3.25 -7.08 20.79
CA PHE A 112 -2.44 -6.22 21.65
C PHE A 112 -2.90 -6.28 23.10
N GLN A 113 -1.95 -6.21 24.02
CA GLN A 113 -2.23 -6.16 25.45
C GLN A 113 -2.80 -4.81 25.89
N PHE A 114 -2.54 -3.75 25.14
CA PHE A 114 -2.88 -2.38 25.49
C PHE A 114 -3.95 -1.81 24.54
N GLU A 115 -5.04 -1.29 25.11
CA GLU A 115 -6.11 -0.63 24.37
C GLU A 115 -5.61 0.50 23.44
N ALA A 116 -4.59 1.23 23.87
CA ALA A 116 -3.99 2.33 23.12
C ALA A 116 -3.38 1.87 21.80
N LEU A 117 -2.78 0.67 21.77
CA LEU A 117 -2.24 0.05 20.55
C LEU A 117 -3.37 -0.52 19.70
N GLU A 118 -4.36 -1.14 20.32
CA GLU A 118 -5.53 -1.72 19.63
C GLU A 118 -6.34 -0.64 18.89
N LYS A 119 -6.54 0.51 19.54
CA LYS A 119 -7.20 1.69 18.93
C LYS A 119 -6.30 2.52 18.02
N GLY A 120 -5.02 2.22 17.92
CA GLY A 120 -4.09 2.82 16.96
C GLY A 120 -3.63 4.25 17.27
N TRP A 121 -3.97 4.84 18.44
CA TRP A 121 -3.47 6.17 18.82
C TRP A 121 -2.08 6.14 19.49
N ILE A 122 -1.60 4.97 19.94
CA ILE A 122 -0.19 4.65 20.13
C ILE A 122 0.20 3.63 19.06
N LYS A 123 1.38 3.80 18.49
CA LYS A 123 1.89 2.92 17.43
C LYS A 123 3.20 2.27 17.86
N THR A 124 3.42 1.05 17.40
CA THR A 124 4.67 0.33 17.55
C THR A 124 4.96 -0.51 16.30
N SER A 125 6.20 -0.92 16.13
CA SER A 125 6.56 -1.86 15.09
C SER A 125 5.98 -3.25 15.40
N ARG A 126 5.46 -3.93 14.38
CA ARG A 126 4.89 -5.27 14.49
C ARG A 126 5.99 -6.32 14.42
N LYS A 127 6.14 -7.10 15.49
CA LYS A 127 6.98 -8.30 15.49
C LYS A 127 6.10 -9.51 15.19
N PHE A 128 6.15 -10.02 13.96
CA PHE A 128 5.25 -11.08 13.50
C PHE A 128 5.34 -12.37 14.33
N SER A 129 6.53 -12.79 14.77
CA SER A 129 6.69 -13.96 15.64
C SER A 129 6.03 -13.82 17.03
N SER A 130 5.75 -12.58 17.46
CA SER A 130 4.96 -12.34 18.68
C SER A 130 3.46 -12.32 18.41
N LEU A 131 3.06 -12.06 17.15
CA LEU A 131 1.68 -11.98 16.72
C LEU A 131 1.07 -13.39 16.57
N ASN A 132 1.76 -14.27 15.83
CA ASN A 132 1.36 -15.66 15.60
C ASN A 132 2.57 -16.53 15.21
N ASP A 133 2.30 -17.80 14.98
CA ASP A 133 3.31 -18.79 14.57
C ASP A 133 3.34 -19.03 13.04
N HIS A 134 2.51 -18.29 12.28
CA HIS A 134 2.35 -18.40 10.83
C HIS A 134 2.09 -17.00 10.24
N CYS A 135 2.87 -16.45 9.49
CA CYS A 135 2.91 -15.08 8.97
C CYS A 135 1.55 -14.38 8.69
N GLY A 136 0.48 -15.09 8.34
CA GLY A 136 -0.86 -14.53 8.06
C GLY A 136 -1.55 -13.94 9.31
N ASN A 137 -2.34 -12.88 9.13
CA ASN A 137 -3.05 -12.17 10.19
C ASN A 137 -4.51 -11.85 9.83
N ALA A 138 -5.09 -12.64 8.95
CA ALA A 138 -6.50 -12.61 8.57
C ALA A 138 -6.88 -13.96 7.93
N ASP A 139 -8.17 -14.28 7.91
CA ASP A 139 -8.68 -15.54 7.36
C ASP A 139 -8.87 -15.44 5.84
N PRO A 140 -8.13 -16.21 5.03
CA PRO A 140 -8.28 -16.22 3.57
C PRO A 140 -9.40 -17.12 3.05
N SER A 141 -10.15 -17.81 3.90
CA SER A 141 -11.09 -18.88 3.50
C SER A 141 -12.19 -18.42 2.55
N LEU A 142 -12.55 -17.14 2.59
CA LEU A 142 -13.57 -16.52 1.72
C LEU A 142 -12.99 -15.94 0.42
N ALA A 143 -11.69 -16.08 0.20
CA ALA A 143 -11.02 -15.55 -0.98
C ALA A 143 -11.50 -16.25 -2.26
N THR A 144 -11.69 -15.46 -3.32
CA THR A 144 -11.98 -15.96 -4.67
C THR A 144 -11.28 -15.12 -5.73
N ALA A 145 -10.91 -15.76 -6.84
CA ALA A 145 -10.32 -15.05 -7.98
C ALA A 145 -11.26 -13.98 -8.56
N GLU A 146 -12.58 -14.18 -8.47
CA GLU A 146 -13.58 -13.20 -8.94
C GLU A 146 -13.54 -11.92 -8.10
N LYS A 147 -13.52 -12.03 -6.77
CA LYS A 147 -13.37 -10.89 -5.85
C LYS A 147 -12.06 -10.15 -6.13
N GLY A 148 -10.96 -10.90 -6.27
CA GLY A 148 -9.65 -10.33 -6.58
C GLY A 148 -9.64 -9.57 -7.90
N LYS A 149 -10.21 -10.15 -8.96
CA LYS A 149 -10.31 -9.48 -10.26
C LYS A 149 -11.15 -8.20 -10.17
N LYS A 150 -12.32 -8.25 -9.52
CA LYS A 150 -13.20 -7.09 -9.34
C LYS A 150 -12.48 -5.96 -8.60
N TYR A 151 -11.74 -6.27 -7.55
CA TYR A 151 -10.97 -5.29 -6.79
C TYR A 151 -9.82 -4.71 -7.59
N LEU A 152 -9.03 -5.56 -8.28
CA LEU A 152 -7.93 -5.14 -9.15
C LEU A 152 -8.42 -4.22 -10.28
N ASP A 153 -9.48 -4.59 -10.98
CA ASP A 153 -10.06 -3.75 -12.04
C ASP A 153 -10.43 -2.37 -11.50
N PHE A 154 -11.02 -2.33 -10.30
CA PHE A 154 -11.44 -1.08 -9.65
C PHE A 154 -10.27 -0.18 -9.26
N ILE A 155 -9.25 -0.72 -8.57
CA ILE A 155 -8.10 0.10 -8.16
C ILE A 155 -7.24 0.53 -9.35
N CYS A 156 -7.08 -0.32 -10.36
CA CYS A 156 -6.37 0.02 -11.59
C CYS A 156 -7.08 1.16 -12.33
N GLN A 157 -8.41 1.13 -12.41
CA GLN A 157 -9.16 2.21 -13.04
C GLN A 157 -8.96 3.54 -12.30
N ARG A 158 -9.09 3.54 -10.96
CA ARG A 158 -8.88 4.76 -10.15
C ARG A 158 -7.49 5.35 -10.29
N ILE A 159 -6.46 4.51 -10.26
CA ILE A 159 -5.06 4.95 -10.43
C ILE A 159 -4.87 5.49 -11.85
N SER A 160 -5.44 4.84 -12.85
CA SER A 160 -5.37 5.29 -14.25
C SER A 160 -6.04 6.65 -14.44
N ASP A 161 -7.23 6.84 -13.87
CA ASP A 161 -7.95 8.12 -13.93
C ASP A 161 -7.14 9.23 -13.28
N PHE A 162 -6.59 8.99 -12.09
CA PHE A 162 -5.70 9.94 -11.43
C PHE A 162 -4.46 10.27 -12.26
N LEU A 163 -3.82 9.29 -12.90
CA LEU A 163 -2.65 9.50 -13.73
C LEU A 163 -2.97 10.34 -14.97
N ILE A 164 -4.16 10.15 -15.58
CA ILE A 164 -4.65 10.96 -16.69
C ILE A 164 -4.86 12.42 -16.23
N GLU A 165 -5.55 12.61 -15.11
CA GLU A 165 -5.74 13.94 -14.52
C GLU A 165 -4.41 14.61 -14.18
N LEU A 166 -3.51 13.88 -13.55
CA LEU A 166 -2.18 14.37 -13.17
C LEU A 166 -1.35 14.75 -14.41
N ALA A 167 -1.41 13.95 -15.46
CA ALA A 167 -0.70 14.24 -16.71
C ALA A 167 -1.21 15.52 -17.36
N GLY A 168 -2.53 15.75 -17.37
CA GLY A 168 -3.16 16.94 -17.96
C GLY A 168 -3.05 18.20 -17.10
N ALA A 169 -2.76 18.10 -15.81
CA ALA A 169 -2.69 19.24 -14.91
C ALA A 169 -1.47 20.13 -15.16
N ASN A 170 -1.66 21.44 -15.22
CA ASN A 170 -0.57 22.40 -15.33
C ASN A 170 0.07 22.66 -13.95
N ILE A 171 1.39 22.66 -13.89
CA ILE A 171 2.13 23.10 -12.72
C ILE A 171 2.08 24.63 -12.68
N ASN A 172 1.50 25.19 -11.64
CA ASN A 172 1.45 26.63 -11.33
C ASN A 172 1.72 26.85 -9.86
N ASP A 173 1.71 28.09 -9.41
CA ASP A 173 2.05 28.48 -8.02
C ASP A 173 1.13 27.87 -6.95
N HIS A 174 0.01 27.30 -7.33
CA HIS A 174 -0.95 26.67 -6.41
C HIS A 174 -1.02 25.14 -6.55
N PHE A 175 -0.36 24.57 -7.55
CA PHE A 175 -0.38 23.10 -7.76
C PHE A 175 0.17 22.35 -6.52
N PRO A 176 -0.49 21.28 -6.05
CA PRO A 176 -1.67 20.59 -6.61
C PRO A 176 -3.03 21.09 -6.06
N HIS A 177 -3.09 22.26 -5.46
CA HIS A 177 -4.30 22.77 -4.84
C HIS A 177 -5.22 23.47 -5.85
N ALA A 178 -6.53 23.35 -5.65
CA ALA A 178 -7.52 24.13 -6.39
C ALA A 178 -7.49 25.61 -5.96
N PRO A 179 -8.03 26.54 -6.78
CA PRO A 179 -8.22 27.92 -6.40
C PRO A 179 -9.01 28.04 -5.07
N GLN A 180 -8.66 29.04 -4.26
CA GLN A 180 -9.29 29.27 -2.96
C GLN A 180 -10.80 29.46 -3.12
N ILE A 181 -11.60 28.64 -2.43
CA ILE A 181 -13.04 28.84 -2.31
C ILE A 181 -13.26 29.99 -1.32
N LYS A 182 -13.83 31.11 -1.80
CA LYS A 182 -14.29 32.19 -0.90
C LYS A 182 -15.60 31.73 -0.28
N HIS A 183 -15.62 31.50 1.01
CA HIS A 183 -16.83 31.27 1.82
C HIS A 183 -17.51 32.58 2.14
#